data_8856698920c810288d2c565cd85b2c1c
#
_entry.id   8856698920c810288d2c565cd85b2c1c
#
_cell.length_a   1.000
_cell.length_b   1.000
_cell.length_c   1.000
_cell.angle_alpha   90.00
_cell.angle_beta   90.00
_cell.angle_gamma   90.00
#
_symmetry.space_group_name_H-M   'P 1'
#
loop_
_entity.id
_entity.type
_entity.pdbx_description
1 polymer ?
#
loop_
_entity_poly.entity_id
_entity_poly.type
_entity_poly.pdbx_seq_one_letter_code
_entity_poly.pdbx_strand_id
1 'polypeptide(L)'
;TDHGVVQAFTDAYHTMEDLKGKYKKKGEELDFKIIYGVEAYLVDDTRQIVINSMGQNFNDTFVVFDLETTGFSAEVDRIIEIGAVKIKNGEIVDNFSKFVNPKIPIPFRIEKLTGINDSMVMEAEPIEKILPEFLEFCGDAVMVAHNAGFDTSFIINNAERLGIKYDPTIMDTVLLAQFVIPNLHNYKLDTLCKHLAVSLENHHRAVDD
;
A
#
# COMPACT_ATOMS: atom_id res chain seq x y z
N THR A 1 -20.71 7.24 -17.86
CA THR A 1 -20.09 5.93 -17.61
C THR A 1 -20.22 5.58 -16.14
N ASP A 2 -20.56 4.34 -15.85
CA ASP A 2 -20.52 3.80 -14.50
C ASP A 2 -19.10 3.39 -14.17
N HIS A 3 -18.66 3.62 -12.92
CA HIS A 3 -17.34 3.19 -12.48
C HIS A 3 -17.27 1.68 -12.25
N GLY A 4 -16.43 0.98 -13.00
CA GLY A 4 -16.18 -0.45 -12.87
C GLY A 4 -17.36 -1.37 -13.20
N VAL A 5 -18.44 -0.85 -13.78
CA VAL A 5 -19.67 -1.59 -14.10
C VAL A 5 -20.30 -1.11 -15.41
N VAL A 6 -21.30 -1.81 -15.92
CA VAL A 6 -21.96 -1.53 -17.21
C VAL A 6 -23.49 -1.49 -17.09
N GLN A 7 -24.06 -1.31 -15.90
CA GLN A 7 -25.50 -1.37 -15.66
C GLN A 7 -26.28 -0.34 -16.48
N ALA A 8 -25.74 0.87 -16.70
CA ALA A 8 -26.39 1.89 -17.50
C ALA A 8 -26.51 1.56 -18.99
N PHE A 9 -25.84 0.52 -19.50
CA PHE A 9 -25.89 0.16 -20.94
C PHE A 9 -27.29 -0.20 -21.39
N THR A 10 -28.03 -0.96 -20.60
CA THR A 10 -29.39 -1.42 -20.91
C THR A 10 -30.34 -0.23 -21.03
N ASP A 11 -30.30 0.70 -20.06
CA ASP A 11 -31.15 1.88 -20.05
C ASP A 11 -30.82 2.83 -21.21
N ALA A 12 -29.53 3.01 -21.48
CA ALA A 12 -29.07 3.80 -22.62
C ALA A 12 -29.55 3.21 -23.96
N TYR A 13 -29.48 1.87 -24.10
CA TYR A 13 -29.95 1.15 -25.30
C TYR A 13 -31.46 1.34 -25.50
N HIS A 14 -32.28 1.09 -24.50
CA HIS A 14 -33.72 1.25 -24.59
C HIS A 14 -34.12 2.69 -24.89
N THR A 15 -33.48 3.67 -24.21
CA THR A 15 -33.73 5.08 -24.46
C THR A 15 -33.43 5.44 -25.93
N MET A 16 -32.33 4.90 -26.49
CA MET A 16 -31.96 5.14 -27.90
C MET A 16 -32.98 4.55 -28.86
N GLU A 17 -33.45 3.33 -28.63
CA GLU A 17 -34.48 2.70 -29.48
C GLU A 17 -35.79 3.47 -29.43
N ASP A 18 -36.18 3.95 -28.25
CA ASP A 18 -37.37 4.78 -28.12
C ASP A 18 -37.26 6.12 -28.87
N LEU A 19 -36.11 6.76 -28.80
CA LEU A 19 -35.83 8.00 -29.55
C LEU A 19 -35.87 7.75 -31.04
N LYS A 20 -35.19 6.72 -31.56
CA LYS A 20 -35.25 6.33 -32.98
C LYS A 20 -36.70 6.12 -33.44
N GLY A 21 -37.52 5.43 -32.63
CA GLY A 21 -38.93 5.20 -32.92
C GLY A 21 -39.75 6.51 -33.00
N LYS A 22 -39.48 7.46 -32.12
CA LYS A 22 -40.17 8.78 -32.10
C LYS A 22 -39.79 9.63 -33.33
N TYR A 23 -38.49 9.69 -33.69
CA TYR A 23 -38.00 10.46 -34.85
C TYR A 23 -38.51 9.85 -36.16
N LYS A 24 -38.48 8.51 -36.29
CA LYS A 24 -39.04 7.82 -37.46
C LYS A 24 -40.52 8.11 -37.69
N LYS A 25 -41.32 8.19 -36.60
CA LYS A 25 -42.77 8.55 -36.70
C LYS A 25 -42.99 9.98 -37.18
N LYS A 26 -42.04 10.88 -36.92
CA LYS A 26 -42.08 12.28 -37.38
C LYS A 26 -41.49 12.47 -38.79
N GLY A 27 -40.88 11.44 -39.38
CA GLY A 27 -40.16 11.57 -40.63
C GLY A 27 -38.83 12.36 -40.52
N GLU A 28 -38.31 12.49 -39.31
CA GLU A 28 -37.10 13.21 -39.01
C GLU A 28 -35.93 12.24 -38.83
N GLU A 29 -34.72 12.64 -39.14
CA GLU A 29 -33.50 11.88 -38.90
C GLU A 29 -32.98 12.21 -37.51
N LEU A 30 -32.57 11.17 -36.74
CA LEU A 30 -31.98 11.32 -35.42
C LEU A 30 -30.46 11.47 -35.55
N ASP A 31 -29.96 12.70 -35.45
CA ASP A 31 -28.53 12.99 -35.41
C ASP A 31 -28.00 12.91 -33.96
N PHE A 32 -28.07 11.70 -33.39
CA PHE A 32 -27.57 11.41 -32.06
C PHE A 32 -27.04 9.97 -31.98
N LYS A 33 -25.88 9.80 -31.31
CA LYS A 33 -25.21 8.51 -31.18
C LYS A 33 -24.80 8.28 -29.73
N ILE A 34 -25.08 7.09 -29.20
CA ILE A 34 -24.54 6.63 -27.92
C ILE A 34 -23.26 5.82 -28.22
N ILE A 35 -22.18 6.18 -27.55
CA ILE A 35 -20.92 5.42 -27.54
C ILE A 35 -20.83 4.72 -26.21
N TYR A 36 -20.82 3.39 -26.24
CA TYR A 36 -20.66 2.57 -25.04
C TYR A 36 -19.18 2.43 -24.74
N GLY A 37 -18.83 2.58 -23.47
CA GLY A 37 -17.48 2.40 -22.98
C GLY A 37 -17.49 1.78 -21.59
N VAL A 38 -16.43 1.14 -21.19
CA VAL A 38 -16.25 0.56 -19.88
C VAL A 38 -14.96 1.09 -19.27
N GLU A 39 -15.00 1.45 -18.01
CA GLU A 39 -13.81 1.65 -17.20
C GLU A 39 -13.37 0.27 -16.72
N ALA A 40 -12.29 -0.25 -17.32
CA ALA A 40 -11.74 -1.56 -16.96
C ALA A 40 -10.55 -1.38 -16.03
N TYR A 41 -10.46 -2.24 -15.02
CA TYR A 41 -9.28 -2.34 -14.19
C TYR A 41 -8.31 -3.33 -14.83
N LEU A 42 -7.15 -2.82 -15.24
CA LEU A 42 -6.04 -3.69 -15.66
C LEU A 42 -5.37 -4.25 -14.40
N VAL A 43 -5.49 -5.55 -14.22
CA VAL A 43 -4.76 -6.26 -13.15
C VAL A 43 -3.51 -6.85 -13.79
N ASP A 44 -2.35 -6.42 -13.28
CA ASP A 44 -1.08 -7.05 -13.60
C ASP A 44 -0.87 -8.22 -12.65
N ASP A 45 -1.06 -9.43 -13.15
CA ASP A 45 -0.85 -10.68 -12.41
C ASP A 45 0.60 -11.19 -12.49
N THR A 46 1.48 -10.43 -13.16
CA THR A 46 2.92 -10.70 -13.21
C THR A 46 3.71 -10.01 -12.10
N ARG A 47 3.04 -9.51 -11.04
CA ARG A 47 3.71 -8.85 -9.94
C ARG A 47 4.79 -9.74 -9.33
N GLN A 48 6.00 -9.20 -9.29
CA GLN A 48 7.13 -9.90 -8.70
C GLN A 48 6.99 -9.91 -7.16
N ILE A 49 7.09 -11.09 -6.55
CA ILE A 49 7.13 -11.25 -5.09
C ILE A 49 8.34 -10.52 -4.51
N VAL A 50 9.46 -10.56 -5.24
CA VAL A 50 10.71 -9.88 -4.89
C VAL A 50 11.12 -8.94 -6.03
N ILE A 51 11.27 -7.66 -5.71
CA ILE A 51 11.74 -6.62 -6.65
C ILE A 51 13.24 -6.42 -6.42
N ASN A 52 14.00 -6.12 -7.48
CA ASN A 52 15.45 -5.89 -7.43
C ASN A 52 16.23 -7.03 -6.77
N SER A 53 15.83 -8.29 -7.02
CA SER A 53 16.52 -9.46 -6.46
C SER A 53 17.95 -9.55 -6.98
N MET A 54 18.90 -9.73 -6.05
CA MET A 54 20.32 -9.95 -6.33
C MET A 54 20.75 -11.39 -6.01
N GLY A 55 19.77 -12.34 -5.95
CA GLY A 55 20.05 -13.74 -5.66
C GLY A 55 20.14 -14.06 -4.17
N GLN A 56 19.48 -13.27 -3.33
CA GLN A 56 19.42 -13.51 -1.89
C GLN A 56 18.75 -14.84 -1.55
N ASN A 57 19.10 -15.38 -0.40
CA ASN A 57 18.57 -16.62 0.17
C ASN A 57 18.14 -16.41 1.63
N PHE A 58 17.49 -17.40 2.24
CA PHE A 58 16.94 -17.28 3.60
C PHE A 58 17.97 -17.10 4.73
N ASN A 59 19.27 -17.24 4.45
CA ASN A 59 20.33 -16.99 5.43
C ASN A 59 20.83 -15.54 5.35
N ASP A 60 20.39 -14.78 4.36
CA ASP A 60 20.75 -13.37 4.23
C ASP A 60 20.01 -12.52 5.29
N THR A 61 20.32 -11.24 5.31
CA THR A 61 19.71 -10.31 6.25
C THR A 61 18.40 -9.78 5.66
N PHE A 62 17.35 -9.79 6.47
CA PHE A 62 16.05 -9.21 6.17
C PHE A 62 15.74 -8.10 7.17
N VAL A 63 15.08 -7.05 6.72
CA VAL A 63 14.47 -6.03 7.56
C VAL A 63 12.98 -6.05 7.30
N VAL A 64 12.23 -6.62 8.24
CA VAL A 64 10.76 -6.60 8.24
C VAL A 64 10.34 -5.29 8.87
N PHE A 65 9.53 -4.51 8.17
CA PHE A 65 9.17 -3.17 8.62
C PHE A 65 7.73 -2.81 8.25
N ASP A 66 7.19 -1.88 9.01
CA ASP A 66 5.89 -1.27 8.81
C ASP A 66 5.95 0.22 9.13
N LEU A 67 5.03 1.00 8.57
CA LEU A 67 4.95 2.45 8.75
C LEU A 67 3.55 2.86 9.20
N GLU A 68 3.48 3.73 10.19
CA GLU A 68 2.28 4.51 10.43
C GLU A 68 2.40 5.89 9.80
N THR A 69 1.31 6.36 9.20
CA THR A 69 1.30 7.58 8.38
C THR A 69 0.07 8.44 8.64
N THR A 70 0.11 9.72 8.28
CA THR A 70 -1.05 10.62 8.40
C THR A 70 -2.14 10.35 7.39
N GLY A 71 -1.92 9.48 6.41
CA GLY A 71 -2.86 9.09 5.36
C GLY A 71 -2.22 8.14 4.36
N PHE A 72 -2.81 8.00 3.17
CA PHE A 72 -2.48 6.91 2.24
C PHE A 72 -1.63 7.33 1.02
N SER A 73 -1.29 8.61 0.90
CA SER A 73 -0.54 9.13 -0.25
C SER A 73 0.87 9.54 0.15
N ALA A 74 1.89 8.84 -0.34
CA ALA A 74 3.29 9.16 -0.10
C ALA A 74 3.70 10.56 -0.60
N GLU A 75 2.92 11.17 -1.50
CA GLU A 75 3.20 12.52 -2.02
C GLU A 75 2.82 13.62 -1.03
N VAL A 76 1.68 13.46 -0.33
CA VAL A 76 1.10 14.50 0.53
C VAL A 76 1.08 14.17 2.00
N ASP A 77 0.96 12.88 2.34
CA ASP A 77 0.92 12.42 3.73
C ASP A 77 2.35 12.24 4.31
N ARG A 78 2.43 12.03 5.60
CA ARG A 78 3.69 12.00 6.35
C ARG A 78 3.79 10.73 7.19
N ILE A 79 5.00 10.21 7.34
CA ILE A 79 5.31 9.13 8.27
C ILE A 79 5.21 9.69 9.70
N ILE A 80 4.62 8.91 10.62
CA ILE A 80 4.51 9.23 12.05
C ILE A 80 5.15 8.18 12.95
N GLU A 81 5.33 6.94 12.47
CA GLU A 81 6.10 5.90 13.14
C GLU A 81 6.81 5.01 12.09
N ILE A 82 8.01 4.56 12.41
CA ILE A 82 8.75 3.51 11.69
C ILE A 82 9.04 2.41 12.69
N GLY A 83 8.51 1.22 12.43
CA GLY A 83 8.82 0.00 13.16
C GLY A 83 9.55 -0.99 12.27
N ALA A 84 10.61 -1.61 12.76
CA ALA A 84 11.31 -2.65 12.01
C ALA A 84 12.07 -3.62 12.91
N VAL A 85 12.20 -4.85 12.43
CA VAL A 85 13.08 -5.86 13.02
C VAL A 85 14.06 -6.35 11.97
N LYS A 86 15.31 -6.53 12.37
CA LYS A 86 16.35 -7.12 11.53
C LYS A 86 16.51 -8.58 11.86
N ILE A 87 16.38 -9.41 10.83
CA ILE A 87 16.45 -10.88 10.94
C ILE A 87 17.67 -11.36 10.16
N LYS A 88 18.43 -12.26 10.76
CA LYS A 88 19.55 -12.93 10.10
C LYS A 88 19.57 -14.40 10.52
N ASN A 89 19.73 -15.31 9.57
CA ASN A 89 19.66 -16.77 9.82
C ASN A 89 18.40 -17.21 10.57
N GLY A 90 17.27 -16.52 10.37
CA GLY A 90 16.00 -16.81 11.03
C GLY A 90 15.86 -16.29 12.47
N GLU A 91 16.83 -15.53 12.97
CA GLU A 91 16.81 -14.95 14.32
C GLU A 91 16.72 -13.42 14.24
N ILE A 92 15.95 -12.81 15.15
CA ILE A 92 15.92 -11.37 15.32
C ILE A 92 17.24 -10.94 15.96
N VAL A 93 18.00 -10.11 15.25
CA VAL A 93 19.34 -9.64 15.68
C VAL A 93 19.35 -8.18 16.09
N ASP A 94 18.36 -7.38 15.65
CA ASP A 94 18.25 -5.97 15.99
C ASP A 94 16.82 -5.47 15.75
N ASN A 95 16.48 -4.29 16.28
CA ASN A 95 15.20 -3.64 16.06
C ASN A 95 15.34 -2.13 15.90
N PHE A 96 14.37 -1.52 15.22
CA PHE A 96 14.25 -0.08 15.02
C PHE A 96 12.82 0.32 15.31
N SER A 97 12.62 1.25 16.22
CA SER A 97 11.30 1.76 16.57
C SER A 97 11.41 3.24 16.90
N LYS A 98 10.85 4.09 16.04
CA LYS A 98 10.90 5.54 16.24
C LYS A 98 9.63 6.22 15.79
N PHE A 99 9.11 7.10 16.64
CA PHE A 99 8.15 8.11 16.21
C PHE A 99 8.85 9.16 15.34
N VAL A 100 8.08 9.70 14.41
CA VAL A 100 8.53 10.75 13.50
C VAL A 100 7.59 11.95 13.63
N ASN A 101 8.15 13.13 13.82
CA ASN A 101 7.35 14.36 13.82
C ASN A 101 6.92 14.71 12.39
N PRO A 102 5.63 14.64 12.06
CA PRO A 102 5.15 14.90 10.70
C PRO A 102 5.13 16.39 10.34
N LYS A 103 5.30 17.29 11.34
CA LYS A 103 5.17 18.76 11.23
C LYS A 103 3.80 19.24 10.72
N ILE A 104 2.80 18.36 10.75
CA ILE A 104 1.39 18.65 10.46
C ILE A 104 0.53 17.91 11.48
N PRO A 105 -0.68 18.38 11.79
CA PRO A 105 -1.59 17.67 12.69
C PRO A 105 -1.96 16.29 12.16
N ILE A 106 -2.01 15.31 13.06
CA ILE A 106 -2.48 13.96 12.75
C ILE A 106 -4.01 13.98 12.59
N PRO A 107 -4.58 13.54 11.45
CA PRO A 107 -6.01 13.49 11.30
C PRO A 107 -6.67 12.56 12.33
N PHE A 108 -7.79 12.99 12.92
CA PHE A 108 -8.50 12.23 13.95
C PHE A 108 -8.80 10.77 13.55
N ARG A 109 -9.10 10.52 12.26
CA ARG A 109 -9.31 9.16 11.75
C ARG A 109 -8.07 8.27 11.88
N ILE A 110 -6.86 8.86 11.73
CA ILE A 110 -5.58 8.16 11.84
C ILE A 110 -5.28 7.93 13.33
N GLU A 111 -5.44 8.95 14.18
CA GLU A 111 -5.31 8.79 15.62
C GLU A 111 -6.21 7.66 16.15
N LYS A 112 -7.47 7.59 15.68
CA LYS A 112 -8.39 6.51 16.06
C LYS A 112 -7.95 5.13 15.56
N LEU A 113 -7.27 5.07 14.41
CA LEU A 113 -6.81 3.84 13.79
C LEU A 113 -5.55 3.31 14.48
N THR A 114 -4.54 4.16 14.64
CA THR A 114 -3.18 3.81 15.08
C THR A 114 -2.97 4.01 16.58
N GLY A 115 -3.84 4.79 17.23
CA GLY A 115 -3.64 5.24 18.61
C GLY A 115 -2.55 6.31 18.77
N ILE A 116 -1.91 6.74 17.68
CA ILE A 116 -0.85 7.76 17.71
C ILE A 116 -1.49 9.14 17.58
N ASN A 117 -1.20 10.03 18.53
CA ASN A 117 -1.70 11.39 18.55
C ASN A 117 -0.56 12.42 18.48
N ASP A 118 -0.91 13.69 18.26
CA ASP A 118 0.06 14.78 18.13
C ASP A 118 1.04 14.88 19.31
N SER A 119 0.59 14.63 20.53
CA SER A 119 1.45 14.75 21.71
C SER A 119 2.56 13.70 21.76
N MET A 120 2.36 12.53 21.13
CA MET A 120 3.34 11.45 21.07
C MET A 120 4.47 11.74 20.09
N VAL A 121 4.18 12.49 19.01
CA VAL A 121 5.13 12.76 17.92
C VAL A 121 5.72 14.18 17.96
N MET A 122 5.19 15.08 18.79
CA MET A 122 5.57 16.50 18.82
C MET A 122 7.05 16.69 19.14
N GLU A 123 7.59 15.91 20.08
CA GLU A 123 9.00 15.97 20.51
C GLU A 123 9.90 15.01 19.71
N ALA A 124 9.32 14.22 18.78
CA ALA A 124 10.09 13.31 17.96
C ALA A 124 10.90 14.08 16.90
N GLU A 125 12.00 13.46 16.45
CA GLU A 125 12.79 14.00 15.36
C GLU A 125 12.02 13.94 14.03
N PRO A 126 12.26 14.89 13.13
CA PRO A 126 11.61 14.88 11.82
C PRO A 126 12.20 13.82 10.88
N ILE A 127 11.48 13.51 9.81
CA ILE A 127 11.86 12.47 8.84
C ILE A 127 13.25 12.69 8.23
N GLU A 128 13.68 13.94 8.09
CA GLU A 128 14.99 14.31 7.54
C GLU A 128 16.17 13.78 8.39
N LYS A 129 15.91 13.49 9.68
CA LYS A 129 16.89 12.86 10.58
C LYS A 129 16.67 11.35 10.71
N ILE A 130 15.42 10.95 10.89
CA ILE A 130 15.07 9.55 11.16
C ILE A 130 15.32 8.65 9.92
N LEU A 131 15.01 9.15 8.71
CA LEU A 131 15.15 8.33 7.51
C LEU A 131 16.60 7.90 7.24
N PRO A 132 17.62 8.78 7.30
CA PRO A 132 19.01 8.34 7.13
C PRO A 132 19.42 7.26 8.14
N GLU A 133 18.99 7.36 9.40
CA GLU A 133 19.27 6.35 10.43
C GLU A 133 18.56 5.02 10.12
N PHE A 134 17.31 5.08 9.62
CA PHE A 134 16.59 3.89 9.19
C PHE A 134 17.24 3.23 7.98
N LEU A 135 17.69 4.02 6.98
CA LEU A 135 18.39 3.47 5.82
C LEU A 135 19.74 2.85 6.20
N GLU A 136 20.45 3.44 7.16
CA GLU A 136 21.69 2.85 7.72
C GLU A 136 21.38 1.54 8.47
N PHE A 137 20.29 1.52 9.24
CA PHE A 137 19.80 0.29 9.87
C PHE A 137 19.47 -0.78 8.83
N CYS A 138 18.83 -0.44 7.72
CA CYS A 138 18.54 -1.40 6.65
C CYS A 138 19.81 -1.93 5.97
N GLY A 139 20.76 -1.05 5.63
CA GLY A 139 21.95 -1.42 4.87
C GLY A 139 21.58 -2.11 3.55
N ASP A 140 22.20 -3.25 3.27
CA ASP A 140 21.95 -4.08 2.07
C ASP A 140 20.91 -5.20 2.30
N ALA A 141 20.16 -5.15 3.40
CA ALA A 141 19.17 -6.16 3.73
C ALA A 141 17.99 -6.15 2.75
N VAL A 142 17.32 -7.30 2.60
CA VAL A 142 16.04 -7.37 1.91
C VAL A 142 14.98 -6.68 2.75
N MET A 143 14.34 -5.67 2.18
CA MET A 143 13.22 -4.96 2.80
C MET A 143 11.95 -5.81 2.68
N VAL A 144 11.28 -6.11 3.78
CA VAL A 144 10.08 -6.95 3.80
C VAL A 144 8.93 -6.19 4.44
N ALA A 145 7.79 -6.11 3.76
CA ALA A 145 6.60 -5.50 4.32
C ALA A 145 5.31 -6.20 3.82
N HIS A 146 4.21 -5.97 4.51
CA HIS A 146 2.90 -6.51 4.15
C HIS A 146 2.14 -5.53 3.25
N ASN A 147 1.97 -5.86 1.95
CA ASN A 147 1.60 -4.92 0.90
C ASN A 147 2.68 -3.85 0.70
N ALA A 148 3.90 -4.32 0.53
CA ALA A 148 5.14 -3.55 0.55
C ALA A 148 5.16 -2.29 -0.34
N GLY A 149 4.33 -2.26 -1.40
CA GLY A 149 4.22 -1.10 -2.27
C GLY A 149 3.76 0.17 -1.53
N PHE A 150 2.97 0.03 -0.46
CA PHE A 150 2.55 1.16 0.36
C PHE A 150 3.74 1.75 1.12
N ASP A 151 4.37 0.96 1.98
CA ASP A 151 5.43 1.41 2.87
C ASP A 151 6.67 1.88 2.11
N THR A 152 7.07 1.10 1.10
CA THR A 152 8.23 1.45 0.28
C THR A 152 8.02 2.73 -0.51
N SER A 153 6.79 3.06 -0.92
CA SER A 153 6.50 4.32 -1.59
C SER A 153 6.80 5.54 -0.70
N PHE A 154 6.48 5.47 0.59
CA PHE A 154 6.82 6.52 1.55
C PHE A 154 8.32 6.64 1.77
N ILE A 155 9.03 5.51 1.93
CA ILE A 155 10.49 5.51 2.12
C ILE A 155 11.19 6.08 0.89
N ILE A 156 10.88 5.59 -0.32
CA ILE A 156 11.52 6.02 -1.57
C ILE A 156 11.23 7.50 -1.83
N ASN A 157 9.98 7.95 -1.68
CA ASN A 157 9.60 9.34 -1.91
C ASN A 157 10.34 10.31 -0.96
N ASN A 158 10.47 9.95 0.33
CA ASN A 158 11.24 10.76 1.28
C ASN A 158 12.75 10.70 1.01
N ALA A 159 13.31 9.56 0.60
CA ALA A 159 14.70 9.43 0.19
C ALA A 159 15.01 10.34 -1.02
N GLU A 160 14.15 10.33 -2.04
CA GLU A 160 14.27 11.21 -3.21
C GLU A 160 14.23 12.70 -2.83
N ARG A 161 13.32 13.10 -1.93
CA ARG A 161 13.23 14.48 -1.41
C ARG A 161 14.50 14.92 -0.69
N LEU A 162 15.20 13.99 -0.05
CA LEU A 162 16.47 14.23 0.62
C LEU A 162 17.69 14.08 -0.31
N GLY A 163 17.47 13.78 -1.60
CA GLY A 163 18.54 13.54 -2.56
C GLY A 163 19.31 12.25 -2.33
N ILE A 164 18.72 11.31 -1.58
CA ILE A 164 19.31 9.99 -1.30
C ILE A 164 18.83 9.02 -2.38
N LYS A 165 19.76 8.44 -3.12
CA LYS A 165 19.44 7.35 -4.04
C LYS A 165 19.28 6.05 -3.24
N TYR A 166 18.09 5.48 -3.23
CA TYR A 166 17.77 4.25 -2.52
C TYR A 166 16.97 3.32 -3.43
N ASP A 167 17.50 2.15 -3.70
CA ASP A 167 16.94 1.15 -4.61
C ASP A 167 17.11 -0.25 -4.00
N PRO A 168 16.35 -0.57 -2.93
CA PRO A 168 16.50 -1.80 -2.18
C PRO A 168 15.92 -3.01 -2.90
N THR A 169 16.36 -4.21 -2.49
CA THR A 169 15.59 -5.43 -2.73
C THR A 169 14.37 -5.43 -1.82
N ILE A 170 13.17 -5.61 -2.39
CA ILE A 170 11.91 -5.57 -1.66
C ILE A 170 11.18 -6.89 -1.82
N MET A 171 10.66 -7.45 -0.73
CA MET A 171 9.78 -8.62 -0.71
C MET A 171 8.41 -8.24 -0.16
N ASP A 172 7.34 -8.58 -0.89
CA ASP A 172 5.96 -8.37 -0.48
C ASP A 172 5.36 -9.65 0.11
N THR A 173 5.00 -9.60 1.39
CA THR A 173 4.44 -10.79 2.08
C THR A 173 3.01 -11.11 1.65
N VAL A 174 2.23 -10.17 1.10
CA VAL A 174 0.90 -10.47 0.52
C VAL A 174 1.09 -11.35 -0.72
N LEU A 175 1.98 -10.94 -1.64
CA LEU A 175 2.25 -11.69 -2.86
C LEU A 175 2.88 -13.05 -2.57
N LEU A 176 3.81 -13.10 -1.59
CA LEU A 176 4.38 -14.35 -1.12
C LEU A 176 3.32 -15.28 -0.57
N ALA A 177 2.43 -14.77 0.31
CA ALA A 177 1.35 -15.56 0.90
C ALA A 177 0.35 -16.06 -0.15
N GLN A 178 0.02 -15.26 -1.15
CA GLN A 178 -0.82 -15.69 -2.28
C GLN A 178 -0.21 -16.85 -3.05
N PHE A 179 1.11 -16.86 -3.19
CA PHE A 179 1.83 -17.92 -3.89
C PHE A 179 1.94 -19.20 -3.06
N VAL A 180 2.29 -19.10 -1.76
CA VAL A 180 2.56 -20.29 -0.93
C VAL A 180 1.33 -20.84 -0.22
N ILE A 181 0.28 -20.03 -0.01
CA ILE A 181 -0.96 -20.39 0.68
C ILE A 181 -2.15 -20.03 -0.22
N PRO A 182 -2.34 -20.70 -1.35
CA PRO A 182 -3.44 -20.40 -2.24
C PRO A 182 -4.80 -20.67 -1.59
N ASN A 183 -5.84 -19.95 -2.05
CA ASN A 183 -7.24 -20.17 -1.67
C ASN A 183 -7.66 -19.68 -0.26
N LEU A 184 -6.92 -18.77 0.36
CA LEU A 184 -7.47 -18.01 1.49
C LEU A 184 -8.54 -17.03 1.00
N HIS A 185 -9.53 -16.76 1.85
CA HIS A 185 -10.61 -15.82 1.51
C HIS A 185 -10.12 -14.36 1.38
N ASN A 186 -9.04 -14.00 2.05
CA ASN A 186 -8.25 -12.79 1.87
C ASN A 186 -6.84 -12.98 2.44
N TYR A 187 -5.94 -12.01 2.17
CA TYR A 187 -4.55 -12.04 2.60
C TYR A 187 -4.19 -10.83 3.48
N LYS A 188 -5.14 -10.40 4.31
CA LYS A 188 -4.88 -9.40 5.34
C LYS A 188 -3.97 -9.98 6.42
N LEU A 189 -3.19 -9.13 7.07
CA LEU A 189 -2.23 -9.54 8.10
C LEU A 189 -2.91 -10.37 9.20
N ASP A 190 -4.05 -9.90 9.73
CA ASP A 190 -4.83 -10.61 10.75
C ASP A 190 -5.32 -12.01 10.31
N THR A 191 -5.64 -12.16 9.03
CA THR A 191 -6.06 -13.45 8.45
C THR A 191 -4.87 -14.40 8.36
N LEU A 192 -3.72 -13.90 7.92
CA LEU A 192 -2.50 -14.69 7.82
C LEU A 192 -1.98 -15.10 9.20
N CYS A 193 -1.94 -14.18 10.15
CA CYS A 193 -1.55 -14.48 11.54
C CYS A 193 -2.41 -15.58 12.14
N LYS A 194 -3.74 -15.52 11.99
CA LYS A 194 -4.65 -16.58 12.42
C LYS A 194 -4.39 -17.92 11.72
N HIS A 195 -4.15 -17.90 10.41
CA HIS A 195 -3.87 -19.10 9.64
C HIS A 195 -2.54 -19.75 10.06
N LEU A 196 -1.52 -18.93 10.33
CA LEU A 196 -0.17 -19.39 10.71
C LEU A 196 -0.01 -19.60 12.21
N ALA A 197 -1.08 -19.39 13.02
CA ALA A 197 -1.06 -19.45 14.47
C ALA A 197 -0.02 -18.52 15.13
N VAL A 198 0.18 -17.34 14.52
CA VAL A 198 1.02 -16.25 15.05
C VAL A 198 0.10 -15.31 15.82
N SER A 199 0.49 -14.92 17.06
CA SER A 199 -0.22 -13.90 17.81
C SER A 199 0.08 -12.51 17.23
N LEU A 200 -0.96 -11.73 17.04
CA LEU A 200 -0.87 -10.31 16.64
C LEU A 200 -1.38 -9.48 17.81
N GLU A 201 -0.48 -8.78 18.48
CA GLU A 201 -0.77 -7.88 19.59
C GLU A 201 -0.69 -6.43 19.11
N ASN A 202 -1.59 -5.55 19.60
CA ASN A 202 -1.64 -4.12 19.28
C ASN A 202 -1.63 -3.80 17.76
N HIS A 203 -2.47 -4.49 17.01
CA HIS A 203 -2.62 -4.21 15.57
C HIS A 203 -2.75 -2.70 15.28
N HIS A 204 -2.11 -2.22 14.21
CA HIS A 204 -1.89 -0.81 13.87
C HIS A 204 -0.88 -0.08 14.77
N ARG A 205 0.18 -0.76 15.15
CA ARG A 205 1.42 -0.21 15.68
C ARG A 205 2.57 -0.81 14.89
N ALA A 206 3.36 0.03 14.24
CA ALA A 206 4.41 -0.38 13.30
C ALA A 206 5.46 -1.36 13.88
N VAL A 207 5.55 -1.48 15.20
CA VAL A 207 6.46 -2.43 15.87
C VAL A 207 5.82 -3.79 16.08
N ASP A 208 4.49 -3.86 16.14
CA ASP A 208 3.74 -5.07 16.48
C ASP A 208 3.18 -5.76 15.22
N ASP A 209 2.97 -5.01 14.12
CA ASP A 209 2.54 -5.49 12.80
C ASP A 209 3.71 -6.01 11.97
#